data_b69aeea4192306b38a91e3cfcf02bee2
#
_entry.id   b69aeea4192306b38a91e3cfcf02bee2
#
_cell.length_a   1.000
_cell.length_b   1.000
_cell.length_c   1.000
_cell.angle_alpha   90.00
_cell.angle_beta   90.00
_cell.angle_gamma   90.00
#
_symmetry.space_group_name_H-M   'P 1'
#
loop_
_entity.id
_entity.type
_entity.pdbx_description
1 polymer ?
#
loop_
_entity_poly.entity_id
_entity_poly.type
_entity_poly.pdbx_seq_one_letter_code
_entity_poly.pdbx_strand_id
1 'polypeptide(L)' 'MKEYDRVELINDRQEYLDAGVKKGDKGIILGENRLGYWLVYFDGEIFQDEDGIWSTTEIDVGVKEEDLKVIKESD' A
#
# COMPACT_ATOMS: atom_id res chain seq x y z
N MET A 1 -0.84 10.29 -11.42
CA MET A 1 -0.25 9.23 -10.57
C MET A 1 0.81 8.51 -11.39
N LYS A 2 1.95 8.27 -10.82
CA LYS A 2 3.08 7.69 -11.54
C LYS A 2 3.92 6.82 -10.62
N GLU A 3 4.85 6.06 -11.19
CA GLU A 3 5.78 5.20 -10.48
C GLU A 3 6.53 5.99 -9.40
N TYR A 4 6.64 5.40 -8.22
CA TYR A 4 7.27 5.94 -7.02
C TYR A 4 6.52 7.09 -6.34
N ASP A 5 5.33 7.44 -6.78
CA ASP A 5 4.50 8.39 -6.04
C ASP A 5 4.07 7.77 -4.71
N ARG A 6 4.09 8.57 -3.66
CA ARG A 6 3.52 8.14 -2.39
C ARG A 6 2.01 8.30 -2.44
N VAL A 7 1.32 7.30 -1.95
CA VAL A 7 -0.14 7.26 -2.01
C VAL A 7 -0.73 6.78 -0.68
N GLU A 8 -1.98 7.13 -0.49
CA GLU A 8 -2.77 6.67 0.65
C GLU A 8 -4.00 5.96 0.13
N LEU A 9 -4.35 4.83 0.74
CA LEU A 9 -5.59 4.13 0.42
C LEU A 9 -6.76 4.91 1.02
N ILE A 10 -7.71 5.34 0.20
CA ILE A 10 -8.82 6.19 0.64
C ILE A 10 -10.15 5.48 0.70
N ASN A 11 -10.23 4.27 0.20
CA ASN A 11 -11.45 3.45 0.26
C ASN A 11 -11.12 2.03 0.72
N ASP A 12 -11.93 1.49 1.62
CA ASP A 12 -11.85 0.09 2.01
C ASP A 12 -12.66 -0.74 1.02
N ARG A 13 -12.03 -1.79 0.48
CA ARG A 13 -12.73 -2.82 -0.29
C ARG A 13 -12.37 -4.16 0.30
N GLN A 14 -13.27 -5.12 0.20
CA GLN A 14 -13.03 -6.45 0.75
C GLN A 14 -11.74 -7.06 0.20
N GLU A 15 -11.48 -6.88 -1.10
CA GLU A 15 -10.26 -7.38 -1.71
C GLU A 15 -8.99 -6.80 -1.09
N TYR A 16 -9.02 -5.54 -0.66
CA TYR A 16 -7.87 -4.91 0.02
C TYR A 16 -7.76 -5.41 1.45
N LEU A 17 -8.88 -5.53 2.15
CA LEU A 17 -8.90 -6.05 3.52
C LEU A 17 -8.39 -7.49 3.56
N ASP A 18 -8.78 -8.29 2.58
CA ASP A 18 -8.31 -9.68 2.46
C ASP A 18 -6.81 -9.75 2.22
N ALA A 19 -6.24 -8.74 1.57
CA ALA A 19 -4.81 -8.64 1.35
C ALA A 19 -4.06 -8.07 2.55
N GLY A 20 -4.76 -7.55 3.54
CA GLY A 20 -4.16 -7.01 4.76
C GLY A 20 -3.96 -5.50 4.77
N VAL A 21 -4.57 -4.77 3.83
CA VAL A 21 -4.49 -3.30 3.78
C VAL A 21 -5.85 -2.69 4.03
N LYS A 22 -5.87 -1.50 4.59
CA LYS A 22 -7.09 -0.81 4.96
C LYS A 22 -6.99 0.68 4.65
N LYS A 23 -8.13 1.35 4.68
CA LYS A 23 -8.20 2.80 4.49
C LYS A 23 -7.25 3.51 5.46
N GLY A 24 -6.47 4.43 4.93
CA GLY A 24 -5.46 5.17 5.69
C GLY A 24 -4.05 4.60 5.58
N ASP A 25 -3.91 3.39 5.07
CA ASP A 25 -2.58 2.82 4.85
C ASP A 25 -1.88 3.56 3.73
N LYS A 26 -0.59 3.79 3.91
CA LYS A 26 0.25 4.53 2.97
C LYS A 26 1.23 3.61 2.31
N GLY A 27 1.54 3.91 1.06
CA GLY A 27 2.47 3.10 0.29
C GLY A 27 3.10 3.88 -0.85
N ILE A 28 3.82 3.15 -1.69
CA ILE A 28 4.52 3.70 -2.84
C ILE A 28 4.11 2.92 -4.09
N ILE A 29 3.85 3.64 -5.18
CA ILE A 29 3.52 3.02 -6.45
C ILE A 29 4.78 2.40 -7.06
N LEU A 30 4.72 1.09 -7.32
CA LEU A 30 5.81 0.36 -7.97
C LEU A 30 5.67 0.33 -9.49
N GLY A 31 4.45 0.43 -9.97
CA GLY A 31 4.20 0.40 -11.41
C GLY A 31 2.75 0.15 -11.73
N GLU A 32 2.43 0.26 -13.01
CA GLU A 32 1.09 -0.04 -13.50
C GLU A 32 0.95 -1.54 -13.69
N ASN A 33 -0.13 -2.06 -13.15
CA ASN A 33 -0.49 -3.46 -13.30
C ASN A 33 -1.32 -3.62 -14.58
N ARG A 34 -1.48 -4.83 -15.07
CA ARG A 34 -2.44 -5.17 -16.14
C ARG A 34 -3.85 -4.97 -15.59
N LEU A 35 -4.79 -4.52 -16.32
CA LEU A 35 -6.20 -4.34 -15.95
C LEU A 35 -6.52 -3.00 -15.26
N GLY A 36 -5.62 -2.02 -15.33
CA GLY A 36 -5.90 -0.69 -14.81
C GLY A 36 -5.73 -0.52 -13.31
N TYR A 37 -5.07 -1.46 -12.66
CA TYR A 37 -4.71 -1.36 -11.25
C TYR A 37 -3.27 -0.88 -11.14
N TRP A 38 -3.00 -0.06 -10.13
CA TRP A 38 -1.64 0.32 -9.78
C TRP A 38 -1.09 -0.68 -8.79
N LEU A 39 0.13 -1.14 -9.04
CA LEU A 39 0.83 -1.98 -8.07
C LEU A 39 1.38 -1.08 -6.97
N VAL A 40 0.90 -1.25 -5.76
CA VAL A 40 1.28 -0.42 -4.61
C VAL A 40 1.96 -1.29 -3.56
N TYR A 41 3.11 -0.82 -3.11
CA TYR A 41 3.84 -1.44 -2.00
C TYR A 41 3.48 -0.68 -0.72
N PHE A 42 2.81 -1.36 0.19
CA PHE A 42 2.43 -0.77 1.47
C PHE A 42 3.45 -1.12 2.54
N ASP A 43 3.92 -0.10 3.25
CA ASP A 43 4.82 -0.29 4.38
C ASP A 43 4.02 -0.92 5.52
N GLY A 44 4.47 -2.08 5.98
CA GLY A 44 3.86 -2.74 7.11
C GLY A 44 4.45 -2.28 8.43
N GLU A 45 3.87 -2.76 9.50
CA GLU A 45 4.41 -2.50 10.82
C GLU A 45 5.65 -3.36 11.06
N ILE A 46 6.64 -2.79 11.72
CA ILE A 46 7.81 -3.53 12.17
C ILE A 46 7.48 -4.09 13.54
N PHE A 47 7.62 -5.38 13.71
CA PHE A 47 7.36 -6.03 15.00
C PHE A 47 8.42 -7.07 15.31
N GLN A 48 8.53 -7.39 16.60
CA GLN A 48 9.43 -8.43 17.09
C GLN A 48 8.60 -9.62 17.54
N ASP A 49 8.95 -10.80 17.07
CA ASP A 49 8.25 -12.02 17.45
C ASP A 49 8.75 -12.57 18.79
N GLU A 50 8.20 -13.71 19.22
CA GLU A 50 8.56 -14.35 20.48
C GLU A 50 10.02 -14.79 20.55
N ASP A 51 10.63 -15.05 19.41
CA ASP A 51 12.04 -15.45 19.31
C ASP A 51 12.98 -14.26 19.24
N GLY A 52 12.44 -13.03 19.27
CA GLY A 52 13.22 -11.81 19.18
C GLY A 52 13.63 -11.42 17.77
N ILE A 53 13.04 -12.06 16.76
CA ILE A 53 13.33 -11.75 15.36
C ILE A 53 12.47 -10.58 14.89
N TRP A 54 13.10 -9.57 14.30
CA TRP A 54 12.40 -8.44 13.71
C TRP A 54 11.79 -8.82 12.37
N SER A 55 10.52 -8.54 12.21
CA SER A 55 9.78 -8.81 10.99
C SER A 55 8.96 -7.60 10.58
N THR A 56 8.59 -7.54 9.31
CA THR A 56 7.73 -6.48 8.78
C THR A 56 6.62 -7.10 7.93
N THR A 57 5.45 -6.49 7.94
CA THR A 57 4.30 -6.92 7.13
C THR A 57 4.25 -6.09 5.84
N GLU A 58 5.23 -6.30 4.98
CA GLU A 58 5.27 -5.63 3.68
C GLU A 58 4.31 -6.33 2.72
N ILE A 59 3.47 -5.55 2.03
CA ILE A 59 2.42 -6.09 1.18
C ILE A 59 2.39 -5.35 -0.16
N ASP A 60 2.42 -6.13 -1.24
CA ASP A 60 2.22 -5.61 -2.60
C ASP A 60 0.78 -5.90 -3.01
N VAL A 61 0.03 -4.88 -3.37
CA VAL A 61 -1.38 -5.02 -3.74
C VAL A 61 -1.69 -4.21 -4.99
N GLY A 62 -2.49 -4.78 -5.90
CA GLY A 62 -3.05 -4.03 -7.01
C GLY A 62 -4.25 -3.22 -6.52
N VAL A 63 -4.20 -1.90 -6.69
CA VAL A 63 -5.23 -0.97 -6.20
C VAL A 63 -5.70 -0.08 -7.33
N LYS A 64 -7.00 0.12 -7.43
CA LYS A 64 -7.58 1.03 -8.42
C LYS A 64 -7.19 2.47 -8.13
N GLU A 65 -6.94 3.24 -9.20
CA GLU A 65 -6.57 4.64 -9.07
C GLU A 65 -7.58 5.43 -8.25
N GLU A 66 -8.86 5.19 -8.42
CA GLU A 66 -9.94 5.87 -7.69
C GLU A 66 -9.91 5.62 -6.18
N ASP A 67 -9.23 4.58 -5.75
CA ASP A 67 -9.10 4.23 -4.34
C ASP A 67 -7.81 4.74 -3.72
N LEU A 68 -7.01 5.47 -4.48
CA LEU A 68 -5.73 6.02 -4.05
C LEU A 68 -5.72 7.54 -4.12
N LYS A 69 -5.00 8.14 -3.19
CA LYS A 69 -4.74 9.57 -3.18
C LYS A 69 -3.23 9.78 -3.16
N VAL A 70 -2.73 10.57 -4.09
CA VAL A 70 -1.31 10.94 -4.08
C VAL A 70 -1.05 11.88 -2.91
N ILE A 71 -0.06 11.52 -2.09
CA ILE A 71 0.36 12.34 -0.96
C ILE A 71 1.56 13.16 -1.42
N LYS A 72 1.39 14.48 -1.44
CA LYS A 72 2.52 15.36 -1.70
C LYS A 72 3.17 15.68 -0.37
N GLU A 73 4.38 15.22 -0.20
CA GLU A 73 5.17 15.63 0.94
C GLU A 73 5.63 17.06 0.68
N SER A 74 5.22 17.96 1.55
CA SER A 74 5.71 19.33 1.46
C SER A 74 7.15 19.35 1.98
N ASP A 75 8.02 19.87 1.20
CA ASP A 75 9.41 20.06 1.61
C ASP A 75 9.53 21.17 2.65
#